data_4b2fde6c1d126a77b288fa9213b361dd
#
_entry.id   4b2fde6c1d126a77b288fa9213b361dd
#
_cell.length_a   1.000
_cell.length_b   1.000
_cell.length_c   1.000
_cell.angle_alpha   90.00
_cell.angle_beta   90.00
_cell.angle_gamma   90.00
#
_symmetry.space_group_name_H-M   'P 1'
#
loop_
_entity.id
_entity.type
_entity.pdbx_description
1 polymer ?
#
loop_
_entity_poly.entity_id
_entity_poly.type
_entity_poly.pdbx_seq_one_letter_code
_entity_poly.pdbx_strand_id
1 'polypeptide(L)'
;MRLKNSFLWLSIICGLLVLSFILFPLLRLVSGPSPERMSEAIHDINVRRAIWLSIYTAGLAALISLLLGTPLAYLLARRQFPGKSLLESIIDLPIVIPHPVVGIAILGVVGKNFWLGRLLHEIGIRMMGSVTGIVTVLVFVAIPF
;
A
#
# COMPACT_ATOMS: atom_id res chain seq x y z
N MET A 1 39.53 -17.97 -19.89
CA MET A 1 39.30 -18.09 -18.44
C MET A 1 39.37 -16.73 -17.71
N ARG A 2 40.22 -15.79 -18.08
CA ARG A 2 40.37 -14.46 -17.37
C ARG A 2 39.15 -13.52 -17.47
N LEU A 3 38.47 -13.49 -18.64
CA LEU A 3 37.26 -12.63 -18.80
C LEU A 3 36.10 -12.97 -17.88
N LYS A 4 35.95 -14.26 -17.53
CA LYS A 4 34.91 -14.73 -16.63
C LYS A 4 35.10 -14.20 -15.18
N ASN A 5 36.36 -14.11 -14.75
CA ASN A 5 36.68 -13.59 -13.43
C ASN A 5 36.51 -12.06 -13.35
N SER A 6 36.89 -11.31 -14.41
CA SER A 6 36.70 -9.86 -14.44
C SER A 6 35.23 -9.46 -14.44
N PHE A 7 34.38 -10.19 -15.17
CA PHE A 7 32.93 -9.98 -15.15
C PHE A 7 32.35 -10.28 -13.77
N LEU A 8 32.80 -11.33 -13.12
CA LEU A 8 32.35 -11.70 -11.77
C LEU A 8 32.71 -10.63 -10.74
N TRP A 9 33.94 -10.12 -10.77
CA TRP A 9 34.35 -9.02 -9.88
C TRP A 9 33.56 -7.74 -10.14
N LEU A 10 33.32 -7.38 -11.40
CA LEU A 10 32.48 -6.23 -11.75
C LEU A 10 31.06 -6.40 -11.20
N SER A 11 30.46 -7.58 -11.36
CA SER A 11 29.12 -7.86 -10.86
C SER A 11 29.04 -7.78 -9.34
N ILE A 12 30.06 -8.26 -8.62
CA ILE A 12 30.14 -8.15 -7.16
C ILE A 12 30.23 -6.69 -6.73
N ILE A 13 31.08 -5.89 -7.38
CA ILE A 13 31.25 -4.46 -7.04
C ILE A 13 29.92 -3.72 -7.29
N CYS A 14 29.29 -3.94 -8.44
CA CYS A 14 27.99 -3.34 -8.75
C CYS A 14 26.91 -3.78 -7.74
N GLY A 15 26.88 -5.06 -7.38
CA GLY A 15 25.96 -5.58 -6.36
C GLY A 15 26.17 -4.94 -4.98
N LEU A 16 27.41 -4.79 -4.55
CA LEU A 16 27.75 -4.12 -3.30
C LEU A 16 27.37 -2.63 -3.31
N LEU A 17 27.57 -1.94 -4.43
CA LEU A 17 27.17 -0.54 -4.57
C LEU A 17 25.65 -0.39 -4.47
N VAL A 18 24.88 -1.22 -5.17
CA VAL A 18 23.40 -1.22 -5.09
C VAL A 18 22.94 -1.54 -3.67
N LEU A 19 23.53 -2.57 -3.06
CA LEU A 19 23.19 -2.95 -1.69
C LEU A 19 23.50 -1.83 -0.70
N SER A 20 24.67 -1.19 -0.82
CA SER A 20 25.05 -0.04 0.02
C SER A 20 24.10 1.14 -0.18
N PHE A 21 23.70 1.42 -1.42
CA PHE A 21 22.76 2.49 -1.73
C PHE A 21 21.39 2.28 -1.08
N ILE A 22 20.95 1.01 -0.99
CA ILE A 22 19.67 0.66 -0.33
C ILE A 22 19.82 0.64 1.20
N LEU A 23 20.89 0.01 1.70
CA LEU A 23 21.07 -0.18 3.15
C LEU A 23 21.43 1.11 3.87
N PHE A 24 22.22 2.00 3.26
CA PHE A 24 22.69 3.22 3.92
C PHE A 24 21.57 4.12 4.44
N PRO A 25 20.53 4.47 3.64
CA PRO A 25 19.39 5.25 4.14
C PRO A 25 18.62 4.52 5.26
N LEU A 26 18.45 3.19 5.15
CA LEU A 26 17.75 2.40 6.15
C LEU A 26 18.52 2.36 7.48
N LEU A 27 19.83 2.17 7.42
CA LEU A 27 20.68 2.22 8.61
C LEU A 27 20.66 3.61 9.27
N ARG A 28 20.70 4.68 8.47
CA ARG A 28 20.57 6.06 8.98
C ARG A 28 19.22 6.33 9.61
N LEU A 29 18.15 5.77 9.06
CA LEU A 29 16.79 5.89 9.62
C LEU A 29 16.73 5.25 11.02
N VAL A 30 17.31 4.07 11.18
CA VAL A 30 17.28 3.32 12.46
C VAL A 30 18.25 3.89 13.48
N SER A 31 19.45 4.31 13.05
CA SER A 31 20.53 4.80 13.94
C SER A 31 20.50 6.32 14.18
N GLY A 32 19.64 7.05 13.45
CA GLY A 32 19.58 8.51 13.53
C GLY A 32 18.93 9.09 14.79
N PRO A 33 17.84 8.49 15.32
CA PRO A 33 17.20 8.99 16.53
C PRO A 33 18.03 8.68 17.77
N SER A 34 18.24 9.69 18.65
CA SER A 34 18.82 9.44 19.97
C SER A 34 17.83 8.64 20.84
N PRO A 35 18.32 7.84 21.82
CA PRO A 35 17.44 7.10 22.75
C PRO A 35 16.41 7.99 23.46
N GLU A 36 16.79 9.23 23.77
CA GLU A 36 15.92 10.22 24.39
C GLU A 36 14.74 10.61 23.48
N ARG A 37 15.01 10.93 22.20
CA ARG A 37 13.97 11.24 21.21
C ARG A 37 13.05 10.05 20.93
N MET A 38 13.59 8.84 20.96
CA MET A 38 12.81 7.62 20.82
C MET A 38 11.85 7.46 22.01
N SER A 39 12.33 7.72 23.23
CA SER A 39 11.51 7.69 24.44
C SER A 39 10.41 8.77 24.42
N GLU A 40 10.76 9.99 24.02
CA GLU A 40 9.79 11.08 23.86
C GLU A 40 8.69 10.72 22.83
N ALA A 41 9.10 10.16 21.68
CA ALA A 41 8.16 9.76 20.64
C ALA A 41 7.16 8.67 21.11
N ILE A 42 7.63 7.68 21.89
CA ILE A 42 6.76 6.62 22.45
C ILE A 42 5.72 7.20 23.43
N HIS A 43 6.08 8.25 24.16
CA HIS A 43 5.18 8.91 25.12
C HIS A 43 4.26 9.96 24.47
N ASP A 44 4.56 10.38 23.24
CA ASP A 44 3.70 11.31 22.50
C ASP A 44 2.35 10.66 22.17
N ILE A 45 1.27 11.29 22.65
CA ILE A 45 -0.11 10.82 22.43
C ILE A 45 -0.47 10.78 20.93
N ASN A 46 0.07 11.69 20.11
CA ASN A 46 -0.19 11.72 18.68
C ASN A 46 0.49 10.56 17.97
N VAL A 47 1.71 10.21 18.34
CA VAL A 47 2.42 9.04 17.82
C VAL A 47 1.68 7.75 18.16
N ARG A 48 1.25 7.59 19.41
CA ARG A 48 0.46 6.43 19.83
C ARG A 48 -0.85 6.34 19.08
N ARG A 49 -1.57 7.45 18.92
CA ARG A 49 -2.81 7.51 18.12
C ARG A 49 -2.56 7.15 16.66
N ALA A 50 -1.48 7.63 16.05
CA ALA A 50 -1.11 7.30 14.68
C ALA A 50 -0.81 5.80 14.52
N ILE A 51 -0.07 5.20 15.45
CA ILE A 51 0.19 3.74 15.45
C ILE A 51 -1.12 2.96 15.55
N TRP A 52 -1.98 3.29 16.50
CA TRP A 52 -3.29 2.63 16.65
C TRP A 52 -4.15 2.78 15.40
N LEU A 53 -4.22 3.98 14.84
CA LEU A 53 -4.95 4.25 13.61
C LEU A 53 -4.43 3.38 12.45
N SER A 54 -3.11 3.28 12.30
CA SER A 54 -2.49 2.45 11.25
C SER A 54 -2.82 0.97 11.41
N ILE A 55 -2.69 0.42 12.62
CA ILE A 55 -3.01 -0.98 12.90
C ILE A 55 -4.52 -1.25 12.68
N TYR A 56 -5.37 -0.38 13.18
CA TYR A 56 -6.82 -0.51 13.04
C TYR A 56 -7.27 -0.47 11.58
N THR A 57 -6.81 0.53 10.82
CA THR A 57 -7.18 0.67 9.41
C THR A 57 -6.61 -0.44 8.55
N ALA A 58 -5.38 -0.89 8.80
CA ALA A 58 -4.79 -2.03 8.11
C ALA A 58 -5.53 -3.34 8.42
N GLY A 59 -5.85 -3.59 9.67
CA GLY A 59 -6.62 -4.77 10.08
C GLY A 59 -8.03 -4.80 9.47
N LEU A 60 -8.71 -3.65 9.47
CA LEU A 60 -10.03 -3.53 8.87
C LEU A 60 -9.96 -3.71 7.34
N ALA A 61 -8.99 -3.10 6.68
CA ALA A 61 -8.77 -3.27 5.25
C ALA A 61 -8.46 -4.73 4.88
N ALA A 62 -7.59 -5.39 5.64
CA ALA A 62 -7.26 -6.80 5.43
C ALA A 62 -8.49 -7.70 5.57
N LEU A 63 -9.33 -7.46 6.59
CA LEU A 63 -10.57 -8.22 6.80
C LEU A 63 -11.55 -8.03 5.63
N ILE A 64 -11.78 -6.79 5.19
CA ILE A 64 -12.66 -6.49 4.07
C ILE A 64 -12.10 -7.12 2.78
N SER A 65 -10.80 -6.97 2.51
CA SER A 65 -10.16 -7.56 1.32
C SER A 65 -10.24 -9.08 1.33
N LEU A 66 -10.09 -9.72 2.48
CA LEU A 66 -10.24 -11.17 2.62
C LEU A 66 -11.69 -11.61 2.32
N LEU A 67 -12.66 -10.89 2.87
CA LEU A 67 -14.09 -11.23 2.70
C LEU A 67 -14.57 -11.05 1.26
N LEU A 68 -14.08 -10.01 0.56
CA LEU A 68 -14.46 -9.72 -0.83
C LEU A 68 -13.55 -10.43 -1.82
N GLY A 69 -12.26 -10.47 -1.58
CA GLY A 69 -11.25 -11.06 -2.47
C GLY A 69 -11.34 -12.58 -2.53
N THR A 70 -11.59 -13.26 -1.40
CA THR A 70 -11.67 -14.73 -1.39
C THR A 70 -12.76 -15.30 -2.31
N PRO A 71 -14.03 -14.83 -2.29
CA PRO A 71 -15.03 -15.29 -3.24
C PRO A 71 -14.68 -14.95 -4.68
N LEU A 72 -14.11 -13.78 -4.91
CA LEU A 72 -13.69 -13.32 -6.24
C LEU A 72 -12.55 -14.21 -6.78
N ALA A 73 -11.51 -14.45 -5.98
CA ALA A 73 -10.42 -15.35 -6.32
C ALA A 73 -10.91 -16.79 -6.60
N TYR A 74 -11.83 -17.30 -5.78
CA TYR A 74 -12.45 -18.59 -6.01
C TYR A 74 -13.20 -18.65 -7.33
N LEU A 75 -13.99 -17.63 -7.67
CA LEU A 75 -14.69 -17.53 -8.93
C LEU A 75 -13.73 -17.55 -10.12
N LEU A 76 -12.68 -16.71 -10.07
CA LEU A 76 -11.65 -16.62 -11.10
C LEU A 76 -10.87 -17.94 -11.25
N ALA A 77 -10.55 -18.63 -10.16
CA ALA A 77 -9.81 -19.89 -10.20
C ALA A 77 -10.65 -21.05 -10.78
N ARG A 78 -11.96 -21.08 -10.49
CA ARG A 78 -12.81 -22.24 -10.77
C ARG A 78 -13.72 -22.10 -11.99
N ARG A 79 -13.95 -20.90 -12.49
CA ARG A 79 -14.88 -20.67 -13.59
C ARG A 79 -14.18 -20.08 -14.80
N GLN A 80 -14.64 -20.52 -15.99
CA GLN A 80 -14.31 -19.92 -17.26
C GLN A 80 -15.57 -19.20 -17.76
N PHE A 81 -15.46 -17.92 -18.06
CA PHE A 81 -16.56 -17.11 -18.58
C PHE A 81 -16.03 -16.04 -19.52
N PRO A 82 -16.86 -15.55 -20.46
CA PRO A 82 -16.45 -14.46 -21.36
C PRO A 82 -16.12 -13.20 -20.53
N GLY A 83 -14.97 -12.56 -20.80
CA GLY A 83 -14.52 -11.37 -20.06
C GLY A 83 -13.66 -11.66 -18.81
N LYS A 84 -13.39 -12.93 -18.48
CA LYS A 84 -12.53 -13.28 -17.34
C LYS A 84 -11.17 -12.57 -17.41
N SER A 85 -10.49 -12.63 -18.54
CA SER A 85 -9.17 -11.99 -18.74
C SER A 85 -9.22 -10.46 -18.55
N LEU A 86 -10.30 -9.82 -18.99
CA LEU A 86 -10.51 -8.39 -18.76
C LEU A 86 -10.69 -8.09 -17.27
N LEU A 87 -11.47 -8.91 -16.56
CA LEU A 87 -11.68 -8.75 -15.13
C LEU A 87 -10.37 -8.95 -14.34
N GLU A 88 -9.58 -9.96 -14.67
CA GLU A 88 -8.24 -10.19 -14.11
C GLU A 88 -7.34 -8.96 -14.33
N SER A 89 -7.28 -8.44 -15.55
CA SER A 89 -6.49 -7.24 -15.87
C SER A 89 -6.94 -6.00 -15.08
N ILE A 90 -8.23 -5.83 -14.84
CA ILE A 90 -8.76 -4.72 -14.04
C ILE A 90 -8.39 -4.87 -12.57
N ILE A 91 -8.44 -6.09 -12.04
CA ILE A 91 -8.07 -6.38 -10.65
C ILE A 91 -6.57 -6.13 -10.44
N ASP A 92 -5.73 -6.40 -11.42
CA ASP A 92 -4.29 -6.21 -11.33
C ASP A 92 -3.85 -4.74 -11.50
N LEU A 93 -4.73 -3.83 -11.95
CA LEU A 93 -4.40 -2.41 -12.10
C LEU A 93 -3.79 -1.76 -10.84
N PRO A 94 -4.29 -2.00 -9.62
CA PRO A 94 -3.72 -1.42 -8.41
C PRO A 94 -2.25 -1.78 -8.17
N ILE A 95 -1.78 -2.92 -8.66
CA ILE A 95 -0.38 -3.35 -8.51
C ILE A 95 0.57 -2.45 -9.30
N VAL A 96 0.11 -1.98 -10.47
CA VAL A 96 0.92 -1.17 -11.40
C VAL A 96 0.88 0.32 -11.03
N ILE A 97 -0.21 0.77 -10.42
CA ILE A 97 -0.42 2.18 -10.09
C ILE A 97 0.35 2.55 -8.81
N PRO A 98 1.20 3.60 -8.81
CA PRO A 98 1.85 4.07 -7.60
C PRO A 98 0.82 4.44 -6.50
N HIS A 99 1.04 4.00 -5.28
CA HIS A 99 0.11 4.20 -4.15
C HIS A 99 -0.39 5.65 -3.96
N PRO A 100 0.45 6.70 -4.12
CA PRO A 100 -0.05 8.08 -4.04
C PRO A 100 -1.07 8.42 -5.13
N VAL A 101 -0.91 7.85 -6.33
CA VAL A 101 -1.83 8.08 -7.46
C VAL A 101 -3.17 7.39 -7.21
N VAL A 102 -3.17 6.20 -6.59
CA VAL A 102 -4.40 5.52 -6.16
C VAL A 102 -5.22 6.41 -5.23
N GLY A 103 -4.57 7.03 -4.24
CA GLY A 103 -5.25 7.95 -3.33
C GLY A 103 -5.92 9.13 -4.06
N ILE A 104 -5.22 9.73 -5.02
CA ILE A 104 -5.75 10.85 -5.84
C ILE A 104 -6.92 10.36 -6.71
N ALA A 105 -6.80 9.21 -7.35
CA ALA A 105 -7.83 8.63 -8.19
C ALA A 105 -9.12 8.35 -7.40
N ILE A 106 -9.00 7.73 -6.22
CA ILE A 106 -10.14 7.48 -5.34
C ILE A 106 -10.76 8.80 -4.89
N LEU A 107 -9.97 9.80 -4.48
CA LEU A 107 -10.49 11.11 -4.12
C LEU A 107 -11.21 11.81 -5.29
N GLY A 108 -10.77 11.59 -6.53
CA GLY A 108 -11.47 12.08 -7.72
C GLY A 108 -12.88 11.51 -7.85
N VAL A 109 -13.09 10.26 -7.43
CA VAL A 109 -14.41 9.58 -7.52
C VAL A 109 -15.28 9.82 -6.28
N VAL A 110 -14.68 9.78 -5.07
CA VAL A 110 -15.41 9.92 -3.80
C VAL A 110 -15.29 11.30 -3.17
N GLY A 111 -14.62 12.24 -3.83
CA GLY A 111 -14.51 13.63 -3.38
C GLY A 111 -15.85 14.36 -3.45
N LYS A 112 -16.00 15.43 -2.67
CA LYS A 112 -17.25 16.21 -2.56
C LYS A 112 -17.76 16.78 -3.88
N ASN A 113 -16.88 16.93 -4.87
CA ASN A 113 -17.24 17.49 -6.19
C ASN A 113 -17.84 16.43 -7.15
N PHE A 114 -17.76 15.15 -6.80
CA PHE A 114 -18.30 14.07 -7.60
C PHE A 114 -19.64 13.59 -7.02
N TRP A 115 -20.55 13.11 -7.86
CA TRP A 115 -21.88 12.69 -7.44
C TRP A 115 -21.89 11.61 -6.35
N LEU A 116 -20.98 10.63 -6.47
CA LEU A 116 -20.82 9.55 -5.49
C LEU A 116 -20.34 10.08 -4.13
N GLY A 117 -19.38 11.00 -4.13
CA GLY A 117 -18.90 11.63 -2.90
C GLY A 117 -19.96 12.47 -2.19
N ARG A 118 -20.84 13.14 -2.96
CA ARG A 118 -22.01 13.86 -2.41
C ARG A 118 -23.00 12.90 -1.77
N LEU A 119 -23.35 11.82 -2.45
CA LEU A 119 -24.25 10.78 -1.93
C LEU A 119 -23.71 10.18 -0.62
N LEU A 120 -22.42 9.83 -0.59
CA LEU A 120 -21.76 9.31 0.61
C LEU A 120 -21.81 10.32 1.77
N HIS A 121 -21.60 11.60 1.46
CA HIS A 121 -21.65 12.66 2.45
C HIS A 121 -23.06 12.86 3.03
N GLU A 122 -24.11 12.75 2.20
CA GLU A 122 -25.53 12.85 2.61
C GLU A 122 -25.92 11.74 3.60
N ILE A 123 -25.38 10.53 3.43
CA ILE A 123 -25.60 9.41 4.36
C ILE A 123 -24.60 9.42 5.54
N GLY A 124 -23.85 10.52 5.73
CA GLY A 124 -22.94 10.73 6.86
C GLY A 124 -21.56 10.09 6.72
N ILE A 125 -21.22 9.50 5.55
CA ILE A 125 -19.91 8.88 5.30
C ILE A 125 -18.96 9.94 4.79
N ARG A 126 -17.96 10.29 5.61
CA ARG A 126 -16.86 11.19 5.22
C ARG A 126 -15.71 10.38 4.65
N MET A 127 -15.29 10.69 3.42
CA MET A 127 -14.16 10.00 2.78
C MET A 127 -12.84 10.76 2.96
N MET A 128 -12.83 12.08 2.88
CA MET A 128 -11.62 12.89 3.04
C MET A 128 -11.22 13.03 4.51
N GLY A 129 -9.95 12.76 4.83
CA GLY A 129 -9.39 12.93 6.18
C GLY A 129 -10.02 12.00 7.22
N SER A 130 -10.57 10.88 6.82
CA SER A 130 -11.29 9.94 7.69
C SER A 130 -10.74 8.52 7.62
N VAL A 131 -11.05 7.73 8.63
CA VAL A 131 -10.76 6.29 8.67
C VAL A 131 -11.34 5.58 7.44
N THR A 132 -12.57 5.92 7.07
CA THR A 132 -13.26 5.33 5.91
C THR A 132 -12.47 5.54 4.62
N GLY A 133 -11.95 6.75 4.39
CA GLY A 133 -11.13 7.05 3.22
C GLY A 133 -9.83 6.24 3.21
N ILE A 134 -9.14 6.16 4.34
CA ILE A 134 -7.90 5.36 4.47
C ILE A 134 -8.19 3.89 4.17
N VAL A 135 -9.22 3.32 4.80
CA VAL A 135 -9.60 1.91 4.60
C VAL A 135 -9.97 1.64 3.13
N THR A 136 -10.72 2.54 2.49
CA THR A 136 -11.10 2.39 1.07
C THR A 136 -9.87 2.30 0.17
N VAL A 137 -8.87 3.18 0.36
CA VAL A 137 -7.61 3.15 -0.41
C VAL A 137 -6.85 1.85 -0.14
N LEU A 138 -6.73 1.44 1.14
CA LEU A 138 -6.04 0.21 1.50
C LEU A 138 -6.72 -1.04 0.94
N VAL A 139 -8.05 -1.13 0.98
CA VAL A 139 -8.83 -2.22 0.37
C VAL A 139 -8.61 -2.27 -1.12
N PHE A 140 -8.70 -1.12 -1.82
CA PHE A 140 -8.47 -1.06 -3.26
C PHE A 140 -7.09 -1.58 -3.66
N VAL A 141 -6.05 -1.25 -2.89
CA VAL A 141 -4.69 -1.74 -3.13
C VAL A 141 -4.53 -3.21 -2.76
N ALA A 142 -5.24 -3.70 -1.73
CA ALA A 142 -5.09 -5.05 -1.20
C ALA A 142 -5.91 -6.12 -1.97
N ILE A 143 -6.96 -5.74 -2.70
CA ILE A 143 -7.83 -6.69 -3.43
C ILE A 143 -7.08 -7.63 -4.38
N PRO A 144 -6.02 -7.21 -5.12
CA PRO A 144 -5.30 -8.09 -6.02
C PRO A 144 -4.48 -9.19 -5.32
N PHE A 145 -4.16 -9.00 -4.05
CA PHE A 145 -3.30 -9.92 -3.25
C PHE A 145 -4.12 -10.91 -2.45
#